data_536b33ac07191eacb1e82c9351965f60
#
_entry.id   536b33ac07191eacb1e82c9351965f60
#
_cell.length_a   1.000
_cell.length_b   1.000
_cell.length_c   1.000
_cell.angle_alpha   90.00
_cell.angle_beta   90.00
_cell.angle_gamma   90.00
#
_symmetry.space_group_name_H-M   'P 1'
#
loop_
_entity.id
_entity.type
_entity.pdbx_description
1 polymer ?
#
loop_
_entity_poly.entity_id
_entity_poly.type
_entity_poly.pdbx_seq_one_letter_code
_entity_poly.pdbx_strand_id
1 'polypeptide(L)'
;DALLNLRARNNARITQLRDSRAAVQRAETGALRKLERDIHDGPQQRLVRLNMDLARARRQMDQDPERAREMLGEAMSQTQETLAELRQLSRGIAPPVLVDRGLEAAIDETAARSAIPVTVYSSIPGKLPDHVEQAAYFVISESLVNANKHSGATTIDLITAVQDGWLYATITDDGVGGASTAKGHGLAGLEERLQGVDGRLTVTSPAGGPTMIEAVIPCGS
;
A
#
# COMPACT_ATOMS: atom_id res chain seq x y z
N ASP A 1 -46.65 23.41 18.45
CA ASP A 1 -45.63 22.66 19.21
C ASP A 1 -44.90 21.58 18.40
N ALA A 2 -45.59 20.76 17.58
CA ALA A 2 -44.96 19.69 16.78
C ALA A 2 -43.97 20.23 15.73
N LEU A 3 -44.31 21.32 15.03
CA LEU A 3 -43.47 21.97 14.03
C LEU A 3 -42.22 22.62 14.61
N LEU A 4 -42.31 23.19 15.82
CA LEU A 4 -41.16 23.75 16.53
C LEU A 4 -40.19 22.67 16.98
N ASN A 5 -40.72 21.55 17.48
CA ASN A 5 -39.91 20.38 17.85
C ASN A 5 -39.22 19.72 16.65
N LEU A 6 -39.89 19.64 15.49
CA LEU A 6 -39.29 19.11 14.27
C LEU A 6 -38.16 20.00 13.75
N ARG A 7 -38.36 21.33 13.76
CA ARG A 7 -37.31 22.30 13.39
C ARG A 7 -36.10 22.23 14.34
N ALA A 8 -36.32 22.11 15.65
CA ALA A 8 -35.25 21.99 16.62
C ALA A 8 -34.44 20.71 16.39
N ARG A 9 -35.09 19.58 16.14
CA ARG A 9 -34.43 18.31 15.82
C ARG A 9 -33.62 18.38 14.52
N ASN A 10 -34.20 18.99 13.45
CA ASN A 10 -33.49 19.16 12.19
C ASN A 10 -32.24 20.08 12.34
N ASN A 11 -32.37 21.18 13.07
CA ASN A 11 -31.24 22.07 13.33
C ASN A 11 -30.15 21.38 14.14
N ALA A 12 -30.51 20.61 15.18
CA ALA A 12 -29.55 19.83 15.96
C ALA A 12 -28.79 18.80 15.07
N ARG A 13 -29.50 18.10 14.17
CA ARG A 13 -28.93 17.14 13.22
C ARG A 13 -28.01 17.82 12.21
N ILE A 14 -28.38 18.99 11.68
CA ILE A 14 -27.54 19.78 10.78
C ILE A 14 -26.25 20.24 11.49
N THR A 15 -26.36 20.70 12.72
CA THR A 15 -25.19 21.09 13.53
C THR A 15 -24.28 19.90 13.77
N GLN A 16 -24.83 18.77 14.21
CA GLN A 16 -24.06 17.53 14.40
C GLN A 16 -23.33 17.06 13.14
N LEU A 17 -23.99 17.11 11.97
CA LEU A 17 -23.37 16.78 10.69
C LEU A 17 -22.25 17.76 10.29
N ARG A 18 -22.43 19.05 10.57
CA ARG A 18 -21.40 20.08 10.33
C ARG A 18 -20.20 19.88 11.24
N ASP A 19 -20.42 19.59 12.52
CA ASP A 19 -19.36 19.35 13.49
C ASP A 19 -18.58 18.07 13.15
N SER A 20 -19.28 17.02 12.74
CA SER A 20 -18.67 15.77 12.27
C SER A 20 -17.82 16.00 11.01
N ARG A 21 -18.33 16.73 10.01
CA ARG A 21 -17.54 17.08 8.81
C ARG A 21 -16.32 17.93 9.16
N ALA A 22 -16.47 18.92 10.03
CA ALA A 22 -15.35 19.75 10.46
C ALA A 22 -14.31 18.96 11.27
N ALA A 23 -14.72 17.94 12.01
CA ALA A 23 -13.79 17.03 12.71
C ALA A 23 -13.02 16.16 11.71
N VAL A 24 -13.68 15.58 10.70
CA VAL A 24 -13.04 14.81 9.63
C VAL A 24 -12.03 15.67 8.86
N GLN A 25 -12.43 16.87 8.41
CA GLN A 25 -11.51 17.77 7.70
C GLN A 25 -10.29 18.18 8.54
N ARG A 26 -10.47 18.39 9.84
CA ARG A 26 -9.34 18.68 10.75
C ARG A 26 -8.41 17.48 10.89
N ALA A 27 -8.96 16.27 10.99
CA ALA A 27 -8.18 15.03 11.06
C ALA A 27 -7.39 14.80 9.76
N GLU A 28 -8.01 14.98 8.59
CA GLU A 28 -7.35 14.88 7.28
C GLU A 28 -6.22 15.91 7.12
N THR A 29 -6.50 17.18 7.46
CA THR A 29 -5.48 18.23 7.39
C THR A 29 -4.33 17.97 8.36
N GLY A 30 -4.62 17.41 9.53
CA GLY A 30 -3.62 17.00 10.53
C GLY A 30 -2.75 15.85 10.02
N ALA A 31 -3.37 14.84 9.40
CA ALA A 31 -2.68 13.71 8.81
C ALA A 31 -1.76 14.14 7.64
N LEU A 32 -2.27 14.99 6.75
CA LEU A 32 -1.46 15.53 5.63
C LEU A 32 -0.25 16.34 6.13
N ARG A 33 -0.42 17.20 7.12
CA ARG A 33 0.70 17.96 7.71
C ARG A 33 1.72 17.09 8.45
N LYS A 34 1.25 16.00 9.07
CA LYS A 34 2.14 15.01 9.68
C LYS A 34 2.94 14.30 8.60
N LEU A 35 2.27 13.82 7.56
CA LEU A 35 2.91 13.14 6.43
C LEU A 35 3.93 14.05 5.71
N GLU A 36 3.57 15.32 5.43
CA GLU A 36 4.48 16.31 4.85
C GLU A 36 5.75 16.45 5.68
N ARG A 37 5.62 16.52 7.01
CA ARG A 37 6.75 16.60 7.93
C ARG A 37 7.57 15.31 7.95
N ASP A 38 6.90 14.16 8.01
CA ASP A 38 7.55 12.86 8.06
C ASP A 38 8.32 12.56 6.75
N ILE A 39 7.81 13.02 5.59
CA ILE A 39 8.53 12.95 4.30
C ILE A 39 9.69 13.95 4.27
N HIS A 40 9.51 15.15 4.80
CA HIS A 40 10.51 16.22 4.73
C HIS A 40 11.69 15.95 5.66
N ASP A 41 11.45 15.50 6.89
CA ASP A 41 12.51 15.46 7.91
C ASP A 41 13.34 14.17 7.88
N GLY A 42 12.81 13.07 7.41
CA GLY A 42 13.51 11.78 7.35
C GLY A 42 14.16 11.52 5.98
N PRO A 43 13.36 11.22 4.95
CA PRO A 43 13.88 10.81 3.65
C PRO A 43 14.72 11.87 2.93
N GLN A 44 14.34 13.15 3.02
CA GLN A 44 15.11 14.21 2.35
C GLN A 44 16.53 14.36 2.93
N GLN A 45 16.68 14.32 4.25
CA GLN A 45 18.01 14.39 4.88
C GLN A 45 18.86 13.19 4.51
N ARG A 46 18.27 11.99 4.36
CA ARG A 46 18.98 10.80 3.93
C ARG A 46 19.42 10.88 2.47
N LEU A 47 18.57 11.40 1.58
CA LEU A 47 18.96 11.62 0.19
C LEU A 47 20.10 12.63 0.03
N VAL A 48 20.14 13.67 0.86
CA VAL A 48 21.28 14.62 0.89
C VAL A 48 22.55 13.92 1.35
N ARG A 49 22.49 13.11 2.41
CA ARG A 49 23.63 12.34 2.91
C ARG A 49 24.13 11.34 1.87
N LEU A 50 23.21 10.60 1.25
CA LEU A 50 23.50 9.66 0.17
C LEU A 50 24.27 10.34 -0.98
N ASN A 51 23.84 11.54 -1.38
CA ASN A 51 24.51 12.29 -2.45
C ASN A 51 25.96 12.67 -2.05
N MET A 52 26.18 13.01 -0.78
CA MET A 52 27.53 13.26 -0.26
C MET A 52 28.40 12.00 -0.23
N ASP A 53 27.84 10.85 0.15
CA ASP A 53 28.57 9.58 0.21
C ASP A 53 28.93 9.07 -1.19
N LEU A 54 28.01 9.20 -2.17
CA LEU A 54 28.31 8.92 -3.58
C LEU A 54 29.41 9.85 -4.14
N ALA A 55 29.40 11.15 -3.78
CA ALA A 55 30.44 12.08 -4.18
C ALA A 55 31.79 11.74 -3.55
N ARG A 56 31.82 11.21 -2.31
CA ARG A 56 33.03 10.71 -1.66
C ARG A 56 33.56 9.45 -2.35
N ALA A 57 32.68 8.46 -2.56
CA ALA A 57 33.02 7.22 -3.24
C ALA A 57 33.67 7.50 -4.62
N ARG A 58 33.05 8.43 -5.37
CA ARG A 58 33.62 8.84 -6.67
C ARG A 58 35.02 9.45 -6.58
N ARG A 59 35.29 10.29 -5.57
CA ARG A 59 36.63 10.86 -5.38
C ARG A 59 37.69 9.82 -4.95
N GLN A 60 37.22 8.79 -4.22
CA GLN A 60 38.09 7.74 -3.72
C GLN A 60 38.42 6.68 -4.77
N MET A 61 37.67 6.65 -5.89
CA MET A 61 37.72 5.57 -6.88
C MET A 61 39.13 5.40 -7.51
N ASP A 62 39.87 6.49 -7.69
CA ASP A 62 41.21 6.48 -8.27
C ASP A 62 42.31 6.23 -7.22
N GLN A 63 42.03 6.47 -5.92
CA GLN A 63 43.02 6.38 -4.86
C GLN A 63 42.93 5.04 -4.10
N ASP A 64 41.74 4.57 -3.84
CA ASP A 64 41.43 3.32 -3.14
C ASP A 64 40.12 2.71 -3.70
N PRO A 65 40.23 1.91 -4.78
CA PRO A 65 39.07 1.31 -5.44
C PRO A 65 38.28 0.37 -4.54
N GLU A 66 38.94 -0.35 -3.60
CA GLU A 66 38.22 -1.25 -2.68
C GLU A 66 37.37 -0.47 -1.69
N ARG A 67 37.92 0.58 -1.12
CA ARG A 67 37.17 1.48 -0.22
C ARG A 67 36.02 2.18 -0.93
N ALA A 68 36.22 2.57 -2.19
CA ALA A 68 35.14 3.14 -3.01
C ALA A 68 34.01 2.14 -3.24
N ARG A 69 34.29 0.85 -3.48
CA ARG A 69 33.27 -0.21 -3.62
C ARG A 69 32.50 -0.43 -2.34
N GLU A 70 33.16 -0.46 -1.19
CA GLU A 70 32.46 -0.55 0.11
C GLU A 70 31.49 0.60 0.31
N MET A 71 31.94 1.84 0.06
CA MET A 71 31.10 3.05 0.17
C MET A 71 29.89 3.02 -0.78
N LEU A 72 30.06 2.50 -2.00
CA LEU A 72 28.94 2.33 -2.94
C LEU A 72 27.95 1.27 -2.44
N GLY A 73 28.43 0.17 -1.86
CA GLY A 73 27.59 -0.86 -1.24
C GLY A 73 26.75 -0.30 -0.07
N GLU A 74 27.39 0.48 0.82
CA GLU A 74 26.69 1.17 1.92
C GLU A 74 25.63 2.15 1.38
N ALA A 75 25.97 2.95 0.35
CA ALA A 75 25.05 3.89 -0.27
C ALA A 75 23.84 3.19 -0.92
N MET A 76 24.04 2.04 -1.55
CA MET A 76 22.95 1.21 -2.11
C MET A 76 22.04 0.68 -1.01
N SER A 77 22.58 0.19 0.11
CA SER A 77 21.80 -0.27 1.26
C SER A 77 20.95 0.85 1.84
N GLN A 78 21.54 2.02 2.09
CA GLN A 78 20.82 3.21 2.58
C GLN A 78 19.71 3.67 1.63
N THR A 79 19.94 3.56 0.31
CA THR A 79 18.92 3.87 -0.70
C THR A 79 17.72 2.94 -0.57
N GLN A 80 17.98 1.63 -0.41
CA GLN A 80 16.92 0.63 -0.25
C GLN A 80 16.12 0.84 1.03
N GLU A 81 16.78 1.16 2.14
CA GLU A 81 16.13 1.50 3.41
C GLU A 81 15.25 2.74 3.29
N THR A 82 15.77 3.82 2.67
CA THR A 82 15.02 5.06 2.46
C THR A 82 13.81 4.85 1.56
N LEU A 83 13.95 4.04 0.50
CA LEU A 83 12.84 3.67 -0.37
C LEU A 83 11.77 2.83 0.36
N ALA A 84 12.19 1.92 1.24
CA ALA A 84 11.27 1.13 2.05
C ALA A 84 10.46 2.03 3.01
N GLU A 85 11.13 2.99 3.64
CA GLU A 85 10.49 3.96 4.53
C GLU A 85 9.53 4.91 3.79
N LEU A 86 9.95 5.46 2.64
CA LEU A 86 9.05 6.25 1.78
C LEU A 86 7.81 5.48 1.35
N ARG A 87 7.98 4.20 1.00
CA ARG A 87 6.84 3.31 0.71
C ARG A 87 5.94 3.11 1.93
N GLN A 88 6.52 3.00 3.11
CA GLN A 88 5.78 2.88 4.37
C GLN A 88 4.99 4.13 4.69
N LEU A 89 5.56 5.32 4.48
CA LEU A 89 4.88 6.61 4.63
C LEU A 89 3.78 6.81 3.57
N SER A 90 4.02 6.38 2.33
CA SER A 90 3.04 6.48 1.24
C SER A 90 1.95 5.40 1.27
N ARG A 91 2.09 4.35 2.09
CA ARG A 91 1.07 3.28 2.26
C ARG A 91 -0.29 3.78 2.77
N GLY A 92 -0.39 5.03 3.19
CA GLY A 92 -1.65 5.69 3.55
C GLY A 92 -2.30 6.51 2.44
N ILE A 93 -1.63 6.68 1.28
CA ILE A 93 -2.09 7.52 0.19
C ILE A 93 -2.49 6.64 -1.00
N ALA A 94 -3.76 6.69 -1.35
CA ALA A 94 -4.26 6.06 -2.57
C ALA A 94 -3.59 6.73 -3.79
N PRO A 95 -3.10 5.97 -4.79
CA PRO A 95 -2.54 6.57 -5.99
C PRO A 95 -3.62 7.31 -6.77
N PRO A 96 -3.28 8.38 -7.51
CA PRO A 96 -4.26 9.15 -8.28
C PRO A 96 -5.11 8.29 -9.21
N VAL A 97 -4.54 7.28 -9.85
CA VAL A 97 -5.28 6.37 -10.74
C VAL A 97 -6.41 5.63 -10.01
N LEU A 98 -6.20 5.24 -8.74
CA LEU A 98 -7.24 4.60 -7.93
C LEU A 98 -8.39 5.56 -7.63
N VAL A 99 -8.07 6.80 -7.28
CA VAL A 99 -9.07 7.83 -6.96
C VAL A 99 -9.88 8.22 -8.19
N ASP A 100 -9.19 8.42 -9.33
CA ASP A 100 -9.77 8.98 -10.55
C ASP A 100 -10.44 7.91 -11.42
N ARG A 101 -9.88 6.68 -11.47
CA ARG A 101 -10.30 5.64 -12.41
C ARG A 101 -10.72 4.33 -11.76
N GLY A 102 -10.61 4.24 -10.42
CA GLY A 102 -11.05 3.07 -9.64
C GLY A 102 -10.04 1.92 -9.61
N LEU A 103 -10.44 0.84 -8.93
CA LEU A 103 -9.56 -0.28 -8.58
C LEU A 103 -9.03 -1.03 -9.81
N GLU A 104 -9.86 -1.31 -10.82
CA GLU A 104 -9.42 -2.06 -12.01
C GLU A 104 -8.28 -1.36 -12.73
N ALA A 105 -8.41 -0.06 -13.01
CA ALA A 105 -7.36 0.71 -13.67
C ALA A 105 -6.06 0.76 -12.86
N ALA A 106 -6.18 0.83 -11.52
CA ALA A 106 -5.01 0.82 -10.63
C ALA A 106 -4.32 -0.54 -10.60
N ILE A 107 -5.08 -1.64 -10.67
CA ILE A 107 -4.55 -3.01 -10.80
C ILE A 107 -3.79 -3.16 -12.11
N ASP A 108 -4.38 -2.78 -13.24
CA ASP A 108 -3.76 -2.90 -14.57
C ASP A 108 -2.45 -2.15 -14.64
N GLU A 109 -2.42 -0.90 -14.13
CA GLU A 109 -1.20 -0.10 -14.09
C GLU A 109 -0.12 -0.72 -13.18
N THR A 110 -0.51 -1.31 -12.06
CA THR A 110 0.43 -1.95 -11.13
C THR A 110 0.96 -3.27 -11.68
N ALA A 111 0.10 -4.07 -12.31
CA ALA A 111 0.47 -5.31 -12.99
C ALA A 111 1.44 -5.05 -14.15
N ALA A 112 1.20 -4.01 -14.96
CA ALA A 112 2.08 -3.64 -16.07
C ALA A 112 3.49 -3.23 -15.64
N ARG A 113 3.68 -2.80 -14.38
CA ARG A 113 4.99 -2.44 -13.80
C ARG A 113 5.69 -3.60 -13.10
N SER A 114 5.07 -4.77 -13.00
CA SER A 114 5.67 -5.94 -12.38
C SER A 114 6.83 -6.47 -13.24
N ALA A 115 7.92 -6.90 -12.59
CA ALA A 115 9.04 -7.56 -13.27
C ALA A 115 8.67 -9.01 -13.66
N ILE A 116 7.76 -9.64 -12.91
CA ILE A 116 7.20 -10.96 -13.21
C ILE A 116 5.90 -10.74 -13.98
N PRO A 117 5.65 -11.46 -15.08
CA PRO A 117 4.38 -11.39 -15.81
C PRO A 117 3.18 -11.66 -14.90
N VAL A 118 2.18 -10.75 -14.97
CA VAL A 118 0.94 -10.85 -14.19
C VAL A 118 -0.24 -11.05 -15.14
N THR A 119 -1.01 -12.12 -14.92
CA THR A 119 -2.29 -12.31 -15.59
C THR A 119 -3.41 -11.79 -14.69
N VAL A 120 -4.19 -10.84 -15.18
CA VAL A 120 -5.27 -10.20 -14.40
C VAL A 120 -6.62 -10.70 -14.89
N TYR A 121 -7.43 -11.18 -13.95
CA TYR A 121 -8.83 -11.53 -14.15
C TYR A 121 -9.67 -10.68 -13.20
N SER A 122 -10.40 -9.69 -13.73
CA SER A 122 -11.25 -8.80 -12.93
C SER A 122 -12.72 -8.95 -13.29
N SER A 123 -13.56 -9.01 -12.28
CA SER A 123 -15.02 -9.01 -12.39
C SER A 123 -15.61 -8.10 -11.31
N ILE A 124 -15.34 -6.81 -11.44
CA ILE A 124 -15.84 -5.76 -10.54
C ILE A 124 -16.95 -5.00 -11.27
N PRO A 125 -18.20 -4.99 -10.77
CA PRO A 125 -19.35 -4.46 -11.50
C PRO A 125 -19.43 -2.93 -11.55
N GLY A 126 -18.36 -2.23 -11.15
CA GLY A 126 -18.29 -0.77 -11.13
C GLY A 126 -17.49 -0.25 -9.93
N LYS A 127 -17.63 1.05 -9.64
CA LYS A 127 -16.91 1.69 -8.53
C LYS A 127 -17.40 1.15 -7.19
N LEU A 128 -16.44 0.71 -6.36
CA LEU A 128 -16.70 0.30 -4.97
C LEU A 128 -16.53 1.48 -4.00
N PRO A 129 -16.93 1.34 -2.72
CA PRO A 129 -16.62 2.32 -1.71
C PRO A 129 -15.10 2.58 -1.61
N ASP A 130 -14.69 3.83 -1.48
CA ASP A 130 -13.27 4.24 -1.54
C ASP A 130 -12.38 3.46 -0.55
N HIS A 131 -12.87 3.18 0.66
CA HIS A 131 -12.12 2.40 1.65
C HIS A 131 -11.91 0.94 1.24
N VAL A 132 -12.85 0.34 0.50
CA VAL A 132 -12.75 -1.02 -0.04
C VAL A 132 -11.72 -1.06 -1.16
N GLU A 133 -11.82 -0.14 -2.13
CA GLU A 133 -10.86 -0.03 -3.23
C GLU A 133 -9.43 0.21 -2.72
N GLN A 134 -9.28 1.09 -1.72
CA GLN A 134 -7.99 1.36 -1.10
C GLN A 134 -7.41 0.13 -0.39
N ALA A 135 -8.21 -0.54 0.43
CA ALA A 135 -7.74 -1.73 1.14
C ALA A 135 -7.31 -2.84 0.17
N ALA A 136 -8.12 -3.12 -0.87
CA ALA A 136 -7.81 -4.10 -1.90
C ALA A 136 -6.54 -3.72 -2.68
N TYR A 137 -6.42 -2.47 -3.12
CA TYR A 137 -5.25 -1.99 -3.84
C TYR A 137 -3.95 -2.19 -3.05
N PHE A 138 -3.97 -1.89 -1.74
CA PHE A 138 -2.78 -2.06 -0.90
C PHE A 138 -2.39 -3.53 -0.73
N VAL A 139 -3.37 -4.44 -0.58
CA VAL A 139 -3.07 -5.88 -0.55
C VAL A 139 -2.45 -6.33 -1.86
N ILE A 140 -3.04 -5.96 -2.98
CA ILE A 140 -2.57 -6.35 -4.31
C ILE A 140 -1.16 -5.80 -4.56
N SER A 141 -0.95 -4.50 -4.34
CA SER A 141 0.34 -3.86 -4.61
C SER A 141 1.47 -4.42 -3.74
N GLU A 142 1.24 -4.68 -2.46
CA GLU A 142 2.22 -5.27 -1.56
C GLU A 142 2.51 -6.74 -1.93
N SER A 143 1.46 -7.50 -2.31
CA SER A 143 1.62 -8.89 -2.76
C SER A 143 2.47 -8.99 -4.01
N LEU A 144 2.26 -8.11 -5.00
CA LEU A 144 3.09 -8.04 -6.21
C LEU A 144 4.53 -7.63 -5.89
N VAL A 145 4.74 -6.68 -4.98
CA VAL A 145 6.09 -6.30 -4.53
C VAL A 145 6.79 -7.47 -3.85
N ASN A 146 6.08 -8.21 -2.99
CA ASN A 146 6.64 -9.36 -2.29
C ASN A 146 6.98 -10.51 -3.25
N ALA A 147 6.11 -10.80 -4.22
CA ALA A 147 6.38 -11.77 -5.26
C ALA A 147 7.63 -11.39 -6.07
N ASN A 148 7.72 -10.15 -6.56
CA ASN A 148 8.89 -9.67 -7.33
C ASN A 148 10.21 -9.75 -6.56
N LYS A 149 10.19 -9.60 -5.21
CA LYS A 149 11.40 -9.58 -4.39
C LYS A 149 11.82 -10.94 -3.85
N HIS A 150 10.86 -11.80 -3.57
CA HIS A 150 11.10 -12.94 -2.68
C HIS A 150 10.66 -14.28 -3.23
N SER A 151 9.76 -14.32 -4.23
CA SER A 151 9.16 -15.58 -4.66
C SER A 151 10.05 -16.42 -5.58
N GLY A 152 10.91 -15.79 -6.41
CA GLY A 152 11.58 -16.46 -7.51
C GLY A 152 10.59 -17.03 -8.54
N ALA A 153 9.37 -16.52 -8.57
CA ALA A 153 8.30 -16.97 -9.46
C ALA A 153 8.56 -16.60 -10.93
N THR A 154 7.90 -17.31 -11.83
CA THR A 154 7.91 -17.03 -13.27
C THR A 154 6.62 -16.38 -13.75
N THR A 155 5.51 -16.57 -13.01
CA THR A 155 4.18 -16.00 -13.30
C THR A 155 3.44 -15.65 -12.02
N ILE A 156 2.53 -14.68 -12.15
CA ILE A 156 1.59 -14.30 -11.08
C ILE A 156 0.19 -14.26 -11.68
N ASP A 157 -0.77 -14.91 -11.02
CA ASP A 157 -2.19 -14.77 -11.32
C ASP A 157 -2.84 -13.84 -10.29
N LEU A 158 -3.60 -12.85 -10.78
CA LEU A 158 -4.36 -11.92 -9.95
C LEU A 158 -5.82 -11.99 -10.35
N ILE A 159 -6.67 -12.38 -9.40
CA ILE A 159 -8.12 -12.53 -9.59
C ILE A 159 -8.83 -11.58 -8.64
N THR A 160 -9.74 -10.76 -9.17
CA THR A 160 -10.65 -9.93 -8.36
C THR A 160 -12.09 -10.15 -8.78
N ALA A 161 -12.99 -10.32 -7.82
CA ALA A 161 -14.41 -10.50 -8.07
C ALA A 161 -15.25 -9.92 -6.93
N VAL A 162 -16.42 -9.40 -7.27
CA VAL A 162 -17.44 -9.03 -6.29
C VAL A 162 -18.54 -10.06 -6.31
N GLN A 163 -18.79 -10.69 -5.18
CA GLN A 163 -19.85 -11.68 -5.02
C GLN A 163 -20.53 -11.50 -3.65
N ASP A 164 -21.85 -11.50 -3.64
CA ASP A 164 -22.69 -11.43 -2.42
C ASP A 164 -22.34 -10.26 -1.49
N GLY A 165 -21.95 -9.11 -2.06
CA GLY A 165 -21.57 -7.92 -1.29
C GLY A 165 -20.16 -7.95 -0.71
N TRP A 166 -19.31 -8.87 -1.18
CA TRP A 166 -17.91 -8.99 -0.78
C TRP A 166 -16.99 -8.86 -2.00
N LEU A 167 -15.90 -8.15 -1.83
CA LEU A 167 -14.79 -8.14 -2.78
C LEU A 167 -13.80 -9.23 -2.37
N TYR A 168 -13.51 -10.11 -3.31
CA TYR A 168 -12.45 -11.11 -3.23
C TYR A 168 -11.28 -10.66 -4.08
N ALA A 169 -10.08 -10.70 -3.53
CA ALA A 169 -8.84 -10.46 -4.27
C ALA A 169 -7.86 -11.60 -3.94
N THR A 170 -7.47 -12.36 -4.96
CA THR A 170 -6.56 -13.48 -4.84
C THR A 170 -5.34 -13.25 -5.70
N ILE A 171 -4.16 -13.33 -5.10
CA ILE A 171 -2.88 -13.19 -5.79
C ILE A 171 -2.10 -14.48 -5.56
N THR A 172 -1.72 -15.15 -6.65
CA THR A 172 -0.98 -16.42 -6.60
C THR A 172 0.29 -16.31 -7.42
N ASP A 173 1.44 -16.54 -6.81
CA ASP A 173 2.71 -16.72 -7.52
C ASP A 173 3.14 -18.19 -7.52
N ASP A 174 3.79 -18.63 -8.60
CA ASP A 174 4.33 -19.99 -8.77
C ASP A 174 5.72 -20.19 -8.15
N GLY A 175 6.10 -19.33 -7.19
CA GLY A 175 7.42 -19.28 -6.61
C GLY A 175 7.69 -20.32 -5.51
N VAL A 176 8.77 -20.10 -4.75
CA VAL A 176 9.31 -21.06 -3.79
C VAL A 176 8.55 -21.12 -2.45
N GLY A 177 7.58 -20.26 -2.24
CA GLY A 177 6.79 -20.21 -1.01
C GLY A 177 7.58 -19.80 0.23
N GLY A 178 7.06 -20.19 1.40
CA GLY A 178 7.67 -19.90 2.70
C GLY A 178 7.36 -18.51 3.25
N ALA A 179 6.44 -17.76 2.64
CA ALA A 179 5.95 -16.50 3.19
C ALA A 179 5.13 -16.73 4.48
N SER A 180 5.29 -15.83 5.45
CA SER A 180 4.59 -15.91 6.74
C SER A 180 4.34 -14.53 7.30
N THR A 181 3.15 -14.29 7.83
CA THR A 181 2.80 -13.05 8.55
C THR A 181 3.66 -12.83 9.79
N ALA A 182 4.18 -13.92 10.39
CA ALA A 182 5.06 -13.85 11.56
C ALA A 182 6.50 -13.40 11.26
N LYS A 183 6.94 -13.44 9.99
CA LYS A 183 8.33 -13.17 9.60
C LYS A 183 8.58 -11.80 8.98
N GLY A 184 7.54 -10.98 8.72
CA GLY A 184 7.72 -9.70 8.04
C GLY A 184 6.66 -8.65 8.37
N HIS A 185 7.07 -7.38 8.36
CA HIS A 185 6.19 -6.25 8.65
C HIS A 185 5.15 -5.99 7.52
N GLY A 186 5.40 -6.48 6.30
CA GLY A 186 4.52 -6.25 5.14
C GLY A 186 3.16 -6.94 5.29
N LEU A 187 3.17 -8.27 5.45
CA LEU A 187 1.94 -9.07 5.55
C LEU A 187 1.16 -8.79 6.85
N ALA A 188 1.86 -8.59 7.98
CA ALA A 188 1.21 -8.20 9.24
C ALA A 188 0.51 -6.83 9.12
N GLY A 189 1.12 -5.86 8.46
CA GLY A 189 0.50 -4.55 8.21
C GLY A 189 -0.69 -4.61 7.25
N LEU A 190 -0.74 -5.59 6.33
CA LEU A 190 -1.91 -5.83 5.48
C LEU A 190 -3.08 -6.40 6.27
N GLU A 191 -2.81 -7.35 7.17
CA GLU A 191 -3.82 -7.94 8.04
C GLU A 191 -4.47 -6.88 8.94
N GLU A 192 -3.68 -6.04 9.60
CA GLU A 192 -4.15 -4.93 10.43
C GLU A 192 -5.01 -3.94 9.62
N ARG A 193 -4.58 -3.61 8.40
CA ARG A 193 -5.33 -2.71 7.50
C ARG A 193 -6.68 -3.30 7.10
N LEU A 194 -6.73 -4.61 6.75
CA LEU A 194 -7.99 -5.26 6.41
C LEU A 194 -8.94 -5.36 7.59
N GLN A 195 -8.43 -5.60 8.81
CA GLN A 195 -9.23 -5.56 10.03
C GLN A 195 -9.89 -4.19 10.22
N GLY A 196 -9.23 -3.10 9.84
CA GLY A 196 -9.79 -1.74 9.91
C GLY A 196 -10.99 -1.48 8.99
N VAL A 197 -11.27 -2.38 8.05
CA VAL A 197 -12.42 -2.35 7.13
C VAL A 197 -13.28 -3.63 7.23
N ASP A 198 -13.21 -4.31 8.37
CA ASP A 198 -13.90 -5.60 8.62
C ASP A 198 -13.57 -6.69 7.59
N GLY A 199 -12.43 -6.57 6.94
CA GLY A 199 -11.91 -7.53 5.97
C GLY A 199 -11.04 -8.61 6.62
N ARG A 200 -10.66 -9.62 5.81
CA ARG A 200 -9.82 -10.73 6.24
C ARG A 200 -8.71 -10.99 5.23
N LEU A 201 -7.52 -11.30 5.73
CA LEU A 201 -6.37 -11.77 4.95
C LEU A 201 -6.11 -13.24 5.26
N THR A 202 -5.89 -14.03 4.21
CA THR A 202 -5.41 -15.41 4.33
C THR A 202 -4.14 -15.55 3.50
N VAL A 203 -3.10 -16.15 4.08
CA VAL A 203 -1.82 -16.41 3.41
C VAL A 203 -1.56 -17.89 3.44
N THR A 204 -1.48 -18.50 2.27
CA THR A 204 -1.11 -19.92 2.09
C THR A 204 0.19 -19.96 1.32
N SER A 205 1.28 -20.36 1.97
CA SER A 205 2.63 -20.35 1.37
C SER A 205 3.48 -21.49 1.94
N PRO A 206 3.23 -22.74 1.50
CA PRO A 206 4.05 -23.86 1.92
C PRO A 206 5.49 -23.72 1.41
N ALA A 207 6.43 -24.33 2.11
CA ALA A 207 7.80 -24.42 1.63
C ALA A 207 7.85 -25.21 0.30
N GLY A 208 8.46 -24.62 -0.73
CA GLY A 208 8.43 -25.15 -2.09
C GLY A 208 7.31 -24.59 -2.96
N GLY A 209 6.49 -23.68 -2.41
CA GLY A 209 5.45 -22.95 -3.14
C GLY A 209 4.18 -23.73 -3.46
N PRO A 210 3.23 -23.10 -4.13
CA PRO A 210 3.14 -21.66 -4.48
C PRO A 210 2.84 -20.76 -3.26
N THR A 211 2.84 -19.42 -3.45
CA THR A 211 2.25 -18.49 -2.48
C THR A 211 0.92 -17.99 -2.98
N MET A 212 -0.11 -18.11 -2.15
CA MET A 212 -1.44 -17.55 -2.39
C MET A 212 -1.80 -16.58 -1.27
N ILE A 213 -2.18 -15.37 -1.64
CA ILE A 213 -2.68 -14.33 -0.73
C ILE A 213 -4.12 -14.03 -1.12
N GLU A 214 -5.03 -14.18 -0.18
CA GLU A 214 -6.46 -13.93 -0.37
C GLU A 214 -6.92 -12.82 0.57
N ALA A 215 -7.55 -11.79 0.02
CA ALA A 215 -8.24 -10.75 0.77
C ALA A 215 -9.74 -10.83 0.51
N VAL A 216 -10.53 -10.76 1.57
CA VAL A 216 -12.00 -10.71 1.52
C VAL A 216 -12.44 -9.46 2.25
N ILE A 217 -13.13 -8.54 1.55
CA ILE A 217 -13.47 -7.21 2.05
C ILE A 217 -14.96 -6.96 1.84
N PRO A 218 -15.73 -6.57 2.88
CA PRO A 218 -17.14 -6.26 2.72
C PRO A 218 -17.31 -4.99 1.88
N CYS A 219 -18.16 -5.02 0.84
CA CYS A 219 -18.41 -3.86 -0.03
C CYS A 219 -19.33 -2.81 0.59
N GLY A 220 -19.58 -2.91 1.86
CA GLY A 220 -20.28 -1.93 2.65
C GLY A 220 -21.76 -2.20 2.77
N SER A 221 -22.37 -1.49 3.62
CA SER A 221 -23.78 -1.14 3.66
C SER A 221 -23.88 0.36 3.52
#